data_934e8fd42a74d55e9007832b28bee200
#
_entry.id   934e8fd42a74d55e9007832b28bee200
#
_cell.length_a   1.000
_cell.length_b   1.000
_cell.length_c   1.000
_cell.angle_alpha   90.00
_cell.angle_beta   90.00
_cell.angle_gamma   90.00
#
_symmetry.space_group_name_H-M   'P 1'
#
loop_
_entity.id
_entity.type
_entity.pdbx_description
1 polymer ?
#
loop_
_entity_poly.entity_id
_entity_poly.type
_entity_poly.pdbx_seq_one_letter_code
_entity_poly.pdbx_strand_id
1 'polypeptide(L)'
;EIMEILIMRCKAKVAILMATYNGEKYLKEQIESLLKQDFKSWELFIHDDCSEDKTLGIIKKYCQKYPEKIHNIEGNSTGCAKNNFFFLMNSIDADYIMFSDQDDYWHSDKIVKTFNEMKRLQEKRGPNIPLLVYTDLNVVDSERHEISASMSHYQGFNIHKRKITDFLAENTVT
;
A
#
# COMPACT_ATOMS: atom_id res chain seq x y z
N GLU A 1 -28.41 -9.84 8.28
CA GLU A 1 -28.30 -8.43 7.83
C GLU A 1 -27.21 -8.35 6.80
N ILE A 2 -27.57 -7.97 5.56
CA ILE A 2 -26.60 -7.67 4.51
C ILE A 2 -26.07 -6.27 4.88
N MET A 3 -24.83 -6.20 5.38
CA MET A 3 -24.16 -4.95 5.58
C MET A 3 -23.83 -4.37 4.20
N GLU A 4 -24.54 -3.33 3.77
CA GLU A 4 -24.18 -2.60 2.55
C GLU A 4 -22.79 -2.00 2.77
N ILE A 5 -21.80 -2.48 2.04
CA ILE A 5 -20.47 -1.88 2.03
C ILE A 5 -20.62 -0.57 1.27
N LEU A 6 -20.46 0.55 1.97
CA LEU A 6 -20.43 1.87 1.34
C LEU A 6 -19.13 2.01 0.54
N ILE A 7 -19.22 1.91 -0.78
CA ILE A 7 -18.07 2.07 -1.67
C ILE A 7 -17.69 3.55 -1.75
N MET A 8 -16.46 3.88 -1.36
CA MET A 8 -15.92 5.23 -1.44
C MET A 8 -15.16 5.41 -2.76
N ARG A 9 -15.51 6.45 -3.51
CA ARG A 9 -14.78 6.81 -4.74
C ARG A 9 -13.53 7.62 -4.41
N CYS A 10 -12.35 7.11 -4.83
CA CYS A 10 -11.10 7.86 -4.82
C CYS A 10 -11.17 9.00 -5.87
N LYS A 11 -10.89 10.23 -5.43
CA LYS A 11 -10.90 11.42 -6.30
C LYS A 11 -9.55 11.62 -7.02
N ALA A 12 -8.48 11.08 -6.45
CA ALA A 12 -7.14 11.15 -7.01
C ALA A 12 -6.92 10.08 -8.09
N LYS A 13 -5.77 10.12 -8.76
CA LYS A 13 -5.39 9.12 -9.77
C LYS A 13 -5.02 7.76 -9.16
N VAL A 14 -4.44 7.76 -7.95
CA VAL A 14 -3.95 6.57 -7.28
C VAL A 14 -4.57 6.50 -5.88
N ALA A 15 -5.24 5.40 -5.58
CA ALA A 15 -5.62 5.03 -4.22
C ALA A 15 -4.48 4.21 -3.59
N ILE A 16 -3.98 4.65 -2.45
CA ILE A 16 -3.05 3.87 -1.62
C ILE A 16 -3.89 3.21 -0.54
N LEU A 17 -3.84 1.88 -0.46
CA LEU A 17 -4.55 1.09 0.54
C LEU A 17 -3.54 0.64 1.60
N MET A 18 -3.82 0.93 2.86
CA MET A 18 -2.96 0.58 3.98
C MET A 18 -3.74 -0.21 5.03
N ALA A 19 -3.32 -1.43 5.27
CA ALA A 19 -3.81 -2.27 6.34
C ALA A 19 -2.95 -2.04 7.60
N THR A 20 -3.59 -1.80 8.76
CA THR A 20 -2.88 -1.57 10.02
C THR A 20 -3.33 -2.52 11.12
N TYR A 21 -2.38 -2.94 11.96
CA TYR A 21 -2.59 -3.63 13.22
C TYR A 21 -1.38 -3.45 14.13
N ASN A 22 -1.57 -2.83 15.31
CA ASN A 22 -0.52 -2.55 16.30
C ASN A 22 0.75 -1.93 15.70
N GLY A 23 0.58 -0.87 14.88
CA GLY A 23 1.62 -0.22 14.09
C GLY A 23 2.18 1.06 14.72
N GLU A 24 1.90 1.39 15.99
CA GLU A 24 2.25 2.69 16.59
C GLU A 24 3.71 3.10 16.40
N LYS A 25 4.61 2.12 16.29
CA LYS A 25 6.04 2.35 16.21
C LYS A 25 6.47 2.95 14.86
N TYR A 26 5.85 2.54 13.75
CA TYR A 26 6.32 2.85 12.39
C TYR A 26 5.33 3.66 11.56
N LEU A 27 4.02 3.53 11.83
CA LEU A 27 2.95 4.11 11.04
C LEU A 27 3.12 5.61 10.76
N LYS A 28 3.59 6.37 11.75
CA LYS A 28 3.84 7.80 11.57
C LYS A 28 4.88 8.06 10.48
N GLU A 29 5.98 7.32 10.48
CA GLU A 29 7.05 7.49 9.48
C GLU A 29 6.57 7.10 8.09
N GLN A 30 5.80 6.02 7.99
CA GLN A 30 5.24 5.60 6.72
C GLN A 30 4.29 6.66 6.14
N ILE A 31 3.34 7.17 6.93
CA ILE A 31 2.45 8.24 6.46
C ILE A 31 3.25 9.50 6.04
N GLU A 32 4.28 9.88 6.81
CA GLU A 32 5.12 11.02 6.46
C GLU A 32 5.93 10.79 5.18
N SER A 33 6.32 9.55 4.87
CA SER A 33 6.98 9.20 3.61
C SER A 33 6.04 9.34 2.41
N LEU A 34 4.76 8.98 2.58
CA LEU A 34 3.73 9.18 1.57
C LEU A 34 3.48 10.68 1.32
N LEU A 35 3.41 11.49 2.36
CA LEU A 35 3.23 12.94 2.24
C LEU A 35 4.39 13.62 1.49
N LYS A 36 5.59 13.03 1.49
CA LYS A 36 6.77 13.51 0.77
C LYS A 36 6.84 13.05 -0.70
N GLN A 37 5.90 12.24 -1.18
CA GLN A 37 5.91 11.76 -2.56
C GLN A 37 5.89 12.90 -3.57
N ASP A 38 6.67 12.78 -4.65
CA ASP A 38 6.75 13.76 -5.74
C ASP A 38 5.45 13.80 -6.55
N PHE A 39 4.83 12.64 -6.78
CA PHE A 39 3.51 12.51 -7.38
C PHE A 39 2.42 12.95 -6.39
N LYS A 40 1.57 13.92 -6.75
CA LYS A 40 0.63 14.54 -5.80
C LYS A 40 -0.81 14.02 -5.90
N SER A 41 -1.19 13.37 -7.01
CA SER A 41 -2.57 12.90 -7.24
C SER A 41 -2.78 11.49 -6.67
N TRP A 42 -2.66 11.36 -5.35
CA TRP A 42 -2.95 10.14 -4.60
C TRP A 42 -3.80 10.46 -3.36
N GLU A 43 -4.56 9.49 -2.91
CA GLU A 43 -5.25 9.47 -1.61
C GLU A 43 -4.91 8.19 -0.85
N LEU A 44 -4.83 8.28 0.47
CA LEU A 44 -4.54 7.15 1.36
C LEU A 44 -5.82 6.70 2.07
N PHE A 45 -6.13 5.43 1.97
CA PHE A 45 -7.25 4.78 2.63
C PHE A 45 -6.71 3.74 3.61
N ILE A 46 -7.01 3.91 4.89
CA ILE A 46 -6.48 3.08 5.97
C ILE A 46 -7.64 2.32 6.62
N HIS A 47 -7.48 1.03 6.84
CA HIS A 47 -8.35 0.27 7.73
C HIS A 47 -7.52 -0.36 8.84
N ASP A 48 -7.93 -0.10 10.08
CA ASP A 48 -7.28 -0.60 11.28
C ASP A 48 -8.01 -1.85 11.79
N ASP A 49 -7.26 -2.96 11.94
CA ASP A 49 -7.79 -4.27 12.32
C ASP A 49 -7.91 -4.42 13.86
N CYS A 50 -8.50 -3.42 14.50
CA CYS A 50 -8.73 -3.36 15.95
C CYS A 50 -7.42 -3.32 16.76
N SER A 51 -6.51 -2.40 16.46
CA SER A 51 -5.29 -2.18 17.24
C SER A 51 -5.57 -1.83 18.69
N GLU A 52 -4.76 -2.39 19.61
CA GLU A 52 -4.82 -2.14 21.04
C GLU A 52 -3.84 -1.06 21.52
N ASP A 53 -2.93 -0.61 20.63
CA ASP A 53 -1.93 0.42 20.86
C ASP A 53 -2.39 1.82 20.39
N LYS A 54 -1.48 2.76 20.17
CA LYS A 54 -1.81 4.12 19.73
C LYS A 54 -2.07 4.26 18.23
N THR A 55 -2.09 3.18 17.46
CA THR A 55 -2.29 3.18 16.00
C THR A 55 -3.51 3.98 15.58
N LEU A 56 -4.68 3.68 16.12
CA LEU A 56 -5.93 4.38 15.78
C LEU A 56 -5.87 5.88 16.11
N GLY A 57 -5.18 6.25 17.20
CA GLY A 57 -4.97 7.66 17.57
C GLY A 57 -4.11 8.41 16.55
N ILE A 58 -3.08 7.74 16.00
CA ILE A 58 -2.23 8.27 14.93
C ILE A 58 -3.06 8.48 13.67
N ILE A 59 -3.83 7.47 13.24
CA ILE A 59 -4.69 7.53 12.05
C ILE A 59 -5.64 8.73 12.15
N LYS A 60 -6.40 8.84 13.24
CA LYS A 60 -7.37 9.93 13.47
C LYS A 60 -6.71 11.31 13.35
N LYS A 61 -5.51 11.47 13.94
CA LYS A 61 -4.75 12.72 13.88
C LYS A 61 -4.39 13.10 12.43
N TYR A 62 -3.93 12.14 11.62
CA TYR A 62 -3.58 12.41 10.21
C TYR A 62 -4.81 12.65 9.34
N CYS A 63 -5.92 11.94 9.55
CA CYS A 63 -7.19 12.21 8.88
C CYS A 63 -7.71 13.62 9.17
N GLN A 64 -7.63 14.07 10.42
CA GLN A 64 -8.01 15.44 10.80
C GLN A 64 -7.11 16.50 10.16
N LYS A 65 -5.81 16.22 10.06
CA LYS A 65 -4.83 17.17 9.50
C LYS A 65 -4.88 17.25 7.97
N TYR A 66 -5.25 16.16 7.30
CA TYR A 66 -5.26 16.02 5.84
C TYR A 66 -6.58 15.38 5.36
N PRO A 67 -7.75 15.98 5.63
CA PRO A 67 -9.07 15.36 5.41
C PRO A 67 -9.38 15.04 3.96
N GLU A 68 -8.78 15.77 3.01
CA GLU A 68 -8.97 15.53 1.57
C GLU A 68 -7.99 14.47 0.99
N LYS A 69 -7.12 13.92 1.84
CA LYS A 69 -6.01 13.08 1.37
C LYS A 69 -5.83 11.77 2.14
N ILE A 70 -6.26 11.72 3.40
CA ILE A 70 -6.09 10.56 4.27
C ILE A 70 -7.43 10.23 4.90
N HIS A 71 -7.90 9.00 4.67
CA HIS A 71 -9.22 8.53 5.05
C HIS A 71 -9.11 7.27 5.92
N ASN A 72 -9.81 7.26 7.05
CA ASN A 72 -10.01 6.04 7.83
C ASN A 72 -11.28 5.34 7.34
N ILE A 73 -11.16 4.09 6.92
CA ILE A 73 -12.28 3.26 6.49
C ILE A 73 -12.71 2.42 7.69
N GLU A 74 -13.88 2.72 8.21
CA GLU A 74 -14.43 1.98 9.35
C GLU A 74 -14.93 0.60 8.93
N GLY A 75 -14.68 -0.40 9.75
CA GLY A 75 -15.10 -1.77 9.51
C GLY A 75 -14.89 -2.64 10.75
N ASN A 76 -15.32 -3.88 10.66
CA ASN A 76 -15.06 -4.88 11.70
C ASN A 76 -13.64 -5.44 11.53
N SER A 77 -13.09 -6.04 12.61
CA SER A 77 -11.84 -6.76 12.50
C SER A 77 -11.91 -7.84 11.41
N THR A 78 -10.88 -7.92 10.63
CA THR A 78 -10.75 -8.87 9.51
C THR A 78 -9.89 -10.09 9.87
N GLY A 79 -9.15 -10.00 10.98
CA GLY A 79 -8.37 -11.06 11.59
C GLY A 79 -7.02 -11.33 10.94
N CYS A 80 -6.69 -10.71 9.81
CA CYS A 80 -5.36 -10.80 9.20
C CYS A 80 -5.16 -9.75 8.10
N ALA A 81 -3.89 -9.42 7.81
CA ALA A 81 -3.52 -8.41 6.80
C ALA A 81 -4.15 -8.69 5.42
N LYS A 82 -4.15 -9.94 4.95
CA LYS A 82 -4.77 -10.31 3.66
C LYS A 82 -6.25 -9.92 3.61
N ASN A 83 -7.02 -10.27 4.61
CA ASN A 83 -8.45 -9.96 4.64
C ASN A 83 -8.69 -8.45 4.78
N ASN A 84 -7.81 -7.75 5.52
CA ASN A 84 -7.84 -6.31 5.67
C ASN A 84 -7.63 -5.60 4.31
N PHE A 85 -6.64 -6.02 3.51
CA PHE A 85 -6.47 -5.50 2.15
C PHE A 85 -7.67 -5.85 1.25
N PHE A 86 -8.24 -7.06 1.34
CA PHE A 86 -9.46 -7.40 0.59
C PHE A 86 -10.65 -6.53 0.99
N PHE A 87 -10.82 -6.23 2.27
CA PHE A 87 -11.84 -5.30 2.74
C PHE A 87 -11.66 -3.93 2.11
N LEU A 88 -10.44 -3.37 2.15
CA LEU A 88 -10.12 -2.08 1.53
C LEU A 88 -10.37 -2.09 0.02
N MET A 89 -9.93 -3.12 -0.69
CA MET A 89 -10.16 -3.25 -2.14
C MET A 89 -11.65 -3.24 -2.51
N ASN A 90 -12.50 -3.85 -1.69
CA ASN A 90 -13.95 -3.87 -1.92
C ASN A 90 -14.64 -2.56 -1.49
N SER A 91 -13.99 -1.76 -0.64
CA SER A 91 -14.54 -0.51 -0.11
C SER A 91 -14.18 0.71 -0.97
N ILE A 92 -13.17 0.60 -1.86
CA ILE A 92 -12.62 1.74 -2.60
C ILE A 92 -12.75 1.50 -4.10
N ASP A 93 -13.40 2.43 -4.80
CA ASP A 93 -13.45 2.51 -6.25
C ASP A 93 -12.36 3.47 -6.76
N ALA A 94 -11.36 2.95 -7.45
CA ALA A 94 -10.22 3.70 -7.96
C ALA A 94 -9.69 3.14 -9.29
N ASP A 95 -9.14 4.05 -10.13
CA ASP A 95 -8.55 3.64 -11.41
C ASP A 95 -7.23 2.87 -11.23
N TYR A 96 -6.44 3.25 -10.22
CA TYR A 96 -5.17 2.61 -9.87
C TYR A 96 -5.06 2.44 -8.35
N ILE A 97 -4.62 1.27 -7.94
CA ILE A 97 -4.44 0.91 -6.53
C ILE A 97 -2.96 0.61 -6.28
N MET A 98 -2.44 1.09 -5.16
CA MET A 98 -1.16 0.68 -4.60
C MET A 98 -1.37 0.17 -3.18
N PHE A 99 -0.69 -0.91 -2.82
CA PHE A 99 -0.69 -1.42 -1.45
C PHE A 99 0.50 -0.85 -0.68
N SER A 100 0.28 -0.57 0.59
CA SER A 100 1.30 -0.07 1.50
C SER A 100 1.19 -0.81 2.84
N ASP A 101 2.28 -1.41 3.28
CA ASP A 101 2.38 -1.88 4.66
C ASP A 101 2.59 -0.68 5.61
N GLN A 102 2.24 -0.88 6.88
CA GLN A 102 2.26 0.19 7.89
C GLN A 102 3.66 0.57 8.38
N ASP A 103 4.66 -0.27 8.10
CA ASP A 103 6.01 -0.23 8.63
C ASP A 103 7.11 -0.04 7.56
N ASP A 104 6.70 0.27 6.34
CA ASP A 104 7.59 0.66 5.25
C ASP A 104 8.07 2.11 5.38
N TYR A 105 9.03 2.48 4.52
CA TYR A 105 9.40 3.86 4.21
C TYR A 105 9.53 4.03 2.69
N TRP A 106 8.68 4.85 2.09
CA TRP A 106 8.68 5.02 0.64
C TRP A 106 9.63 6.15 0.21
N HIS A 107 10.52 5.85 -0.75
CA HIS A 107 11.28 6.88 -1.44
C HIS A 107 10.34 7.86 -2.15
N SER A 108 10.73 9.15 -2.24
CA SER A 108 9.85 10.21 -2.75
C SER A 108 9.36 9.99 -4.19
N ASP A 109 10.06 9.20 -4.97
CA ASP A 109 9.77 8.89 -6.37
C ASP A 109 9.05 7.55 -6.59
N LYS A 110 8.69 6.80 -5.51
CA LYS A 110 8.08 5.47 -5.63
C LYS A 110 6.77 5.52 -6.42
N ILE A 111 5.85 6.41 -6.08
CA ILE A 111 4.55 6.49 -6.76
C ILE A 111 4.74 6.87 -8.24
N VAL A 112 5.53 7.87 -8.55
CA VAL A 112 5.71 8.32 -9.93
C VAL A 112 6.36 7.24 -10.80
N LYS A 113 7.36 6.53 -10.30
CA LYS A 113 8.03 5.43 -11.00
C LYS A 113 7.07 4.27 -11.28
N THR A 114 6.36 3.82 -10.25
CA THR A 114 5.40 2.70 -10.35
C THR A 114 4.23 3.04 -11.27
N PHE A 115 3.69 4.26 -11.14
CA PHE A 115 2.58 4.73 -11.97
C PHE A 115 2.99 4.85 -13.45
N ASN A 116 4.17 5.41 -13.75
CA ASN A 116 4.66 5.51 -15.12
C ASN A 116 4.88 4.13 -15.75
N GLU A 117 5.41 3.17 -15.00
CA GLU A 117 5.58 1.81 -15.50
C GLU A 117 4.22 1.12 -15.74
N MET A 118 3.25 1.31 -14.86
CA MET A 118 1.88 0.83 -15.06
C MET A 118 1.27 1.41 -16.35
N LYS A 119 1.42 2.72 -16.58
CA LYS A 119 0.94 3.38 -17.81
C LYS A 119 1.63 2.81 -19.05
N ARG A 120 2.94 2.64 -19.01
CA ARG A 120 3.73 2.05 -20.13
C ARG A 120 3.25 0.62 -20.47
N LEU A 121 2.96 -0.20 -19.44
CA LEU A 121 2.44 -1.55 -19.63
C LEU A 121 1.01 -1.53 -20.20
N GLN A 122 0.16 -0.65 -19.71
CA GLN A 122 -1.21 -0.49 -20.18
C GLN A 122 -1.27 -0.07 -21.66
N GLU A 123 -0.41 0.87 -22.08
CA GLU A 123 -0.28 1.28 -23.48
C GLU A 123 0.17 0.12 -24.37
N LYS A 124 1.10 -0.72 -23.88
CA LYS A 124 1.64 -1.87 -24.63
C LYS A 124 0.66 -3.03 -24.69
N ARG A 125 -0.12 -3.30 -23.65
CA ARG A 125 -0.97 -4.50 -23.49
C ARG A 125 -2.45 -4.26 -23.74
N GLY A 126 -2.88 -3.01 -23.72
CA GLY A 126 -4.29 -2.60 -23.79
C GLY A 126 -4.94 -2.47 -22.40
N PRO A 127 -6.10 -1.77 -22.32
CA PRO A 127 -6.74 -1.41 -21.06
C PRO A 127 -7.47 -2.56 -20.35
N ASN A 128 -7.77 -3.65 -21.06
CA ASN A 128 -8.61 -4.74 -20.56
C ASN A 128 -7.81 -5.95 -20.01
N ILE A 129 -6.51 -5.81 -19.85
CA ILE A 129 -5.64 -6.87 -19.31
C ILE A 129 -5.30 -6.52 -17.86
N PRO A 130 -5.51 -7.44 -16.90
CA PRO A 130 -5.03 -7.24 -15.54
C PRO A 130 -3.52 -7.05 -15.53
N LEU A 131 -3.06 -5.97 -14.91
CA LEU A 131 -1.66 -5.59 -14.80
C LEU A 131 -1.28 -5.43 -13.35
N LEU A 132 -0.10 -5.92 -12.99
CA LEU A 132 0.54 -5.72 -11.70
C LEU A 132 1.95 -5.18 -11.92
N VAL A 133 2.30 -4.12 -11.21
CA VAL A 133 3.67 -3.60 -11.12
C VAL A 133 4.10 -3.73 -9.67
N TYR A 134 5.22 -4.37 -9.44
CA TYR A 134 5.85 -4.46 -8.13
C TYR A 134 7.27 -3.90 -8.19
N THR A 135 7.77 -3.47 -7.06
CA THR A 135 9.12 -2.89 -6.91
C THR A 135 9.95 -3.76 -5.98
N ASP A 136 11.25 -3.75 -6.16
CA ASP A 136 12.17 -4.29 -5.17
C ASP A 136 12.28 -3.35 -3.97
N LEU A 137 12.80 -3.83 -2.85
CA LEU A 137 12.94 -3.10 -1.61
C LEU A 137 14.41 -3.02 -1.19
N ASN A 138 14.81 -1.90 -0.56
CA ASN A 138 16.01 -1.84 0.25
C ASN A 138 15.73 -2.47 1.61
N VAL A 139 16.57 -3.40 2.03
CA VAL A 139 16.51 -3.99 3.37
C VAL A 139 17.30 -3.11 4.33
N VAL A 140 16.67 -2.66 5.40
CA VAL A 140 17.29 -1.80 6.41
C VAL A 140 17.05 -2.35 7.82
N ASP A 141 17.90 -1.95 8.76
CA ASP A 141 17.68 -2.22 10.19
C ASP A 141 16.69 -1.24 10.82
N SER A 142 16.44 -1.38 12.13
CA SER A 142 15.52 -0.51 12.88
C SER A 142 15.97 0.96 12.96
N GLU A 143 17.24 1.26 12.65
CA GLU A 143 17.82 2.61 12.60
C GLU A 143 17.94 3.12 11.15
N ARG A 144 17.45 2.34 10.18
CA ARG A 144 17.49 2.59 8.72
C ARG A 144 18.89 2.53 8.10
N HIS A 145 19.83 1.84 8.72
CA HIS A 145 21.07 1.51 8.05
C HIS A 145 20.81 0.41 7.02
N GLU A 146 21.34 0.60 5.81
CA GLU A 146 21.16 -0.36 4.72
C GLU A 146 21.88 -1.67 5.02
N ILE A 147 21.10 -2.78 5.03
CA ILE A 147 21.60 -4.15 5.09
C ILE A 147 21.79 -4.69 3.67
N SER A 148 20.86 -4.40 2.77
CA SER A 148 20.94 -4.78 1.36
C SER A 148 20.14 -3.79 0.49
N ALA A 149 20.70 -3.42 -0.66
CA ALA A 149 20.04 -2.57 -1.65
C ALA A 149 18.92 -3.29 -2.42
N SER A 150 18.70 -4.58 -2.17
CA SER A 150 17.71 -5.41 -2.88
C SER A 150 17.23 -6.54 -1.99
N MET A 151 15.94 -6.59 -1.71
CA MET A 151 15.30 -7.68 -0.99
C MET A 151 15.37 -8.98 -1.80
N SER A 152 15.13 -8.90 -3.10
CA SER A 152 15.19 -10.06 -3.98
C SER A 152 16.58 -10.70 -3.99
N HIS A 153 17.64 -9.90 -4.00
CA HIS A 153 19.01 -10.39 -3.87
C HIS A 153 19.29 -10.98 -2.48
N TYR A 154 18.86 -10.29 -1.45
CA TYR A 154 19.02 -10.71 -0.04
C TYR A 154 18.38 -12.07 0.24
N GLN A 155 17.21 -12.33 -0.35
CA GLN A 155 16.49 -13.59 -0.22
C GLN A 155 16.84 -14.62 -1.31
N GLY A 156 17.73 -14.29 -2.26
CA GLY A 156 18.14 -15.20 -3.32
C GLY A 156 17.09 -15.40 -4.43
N PHE A 157 16.17 -14.47 -4.62
CA PHE A 157 15.13 -14.57 -5.64
C PHE A 157 15.56 -13.94 -6.96
N ASN A 158 15.15 -14.55 -8.09
CA ASN A 158 15.38 -14.00 -9.43
C ASN A 158 14.10 -13.34 -9.96
N ILE A 159 13.97 -12.02 -9.77
CA ILE A 159 12.80 -11.24 -10.19
C ILE A 159 12.61 -11.16 -11.71
N HIS A 160 13.65 -11.44 -12.51
CA HIS A 160 13.58 -11.27 -13.98
C HIS A 160 12.99 -12.45 -14.75
N LYS A 161 12.77 -13.60 -14.10
CA LYS A 161 12.34 -14.86 -14.75
C LYS A 161 11.04 -15.44 -14.18
N ARG A 162 10.22 -14.65 -13.53
CA ARG A 162 9.06 -15.18 -12.81
C ARG A 162 7.84 -15.35 -13.68
N LYS A 163 7.24 -16.54 -13.59
CA LYS A 163 5.87 -16.82 -14.02
C LYS A 163 4.92 -16.49 -12.87
N ILE A 164 3.65 -16.27 -13.18
CA ILE A 164 2.62 -16.02 -12.14
C ILE A 164 2.58 -17.14 -11.08
N THR A 165 2.91 -18.37 -11.48
CA THR A 165 3.01 -19.52 -10.56
C THR A 165 4.08 -19.36 -9.49
N ASP A 166 5.15 -18.63 -9.77
CA ASP A 166 6.25 -18.42 -8.82
C ASP A 166 5.82 -17.45 -7.71
N PHE A 167 5.04 -16.42 -8.05
CA PHE A 167 4.44 -15.50 -7.07
C PHE A 167 3.46 -16.20 -6.14
N LEU A 168 2.66 -17.13 -6.67
CA LEU A 168 1.70 -17.90 -5.86
C LEU A 168 2.39 -18.86 -4.89
N ALA A 169 3.59 -19.34 -5.22
CA ALA A 169 4.34 -20.30 -4.40
C ALA A 169 5.20 -19.61 -3.32
N GLU A 170 5.72 -18.42 -3.57
CA GLU A 170 6.78 -17.83 -2.74
C GLU A 170 6.36 -16.57 -1.97
N ASN A 171 5.14 -16.06 -2.15
CA ASN A 171 4.65 -14.82 -1.52
C ASN A 171 5.66 -13.65 -1.56
N THR A 172 6.16 -13.36 -2.75
CA THR A 172 7.27 -12.41 -2.96
C THR A 172 6.82 -11.03 -3.45
N VAL A 173 5.52 -10.75 -3.40
CA VAL A 173 4.95 -9.44 -3.69
C VAL A 173 4.71 -8.74 -2.36
N THR A 174 5.49 -7.74 -2.08
CA THR A 174 5.34 -6.81 -0.95
C THR A 174 4.91 -5.45 -1.45
#